data_04381f4b0c4ec628d18407782544d61e
#
_entry.id   04381f4b0c4ec628d18407782544d61e
#
_cell.length_a   1.000
_cell.length_b   1.000
_cell.length_c   1.000
_cell.angle_alpha   90.00
_cell.angle_beta   90.00
_cell.angle_gamma   90.00
#
_symmetry.space_group_name_H-M   'P 1'
#
loop_
_entity.id
_entity.type
_entity.pdbx_description
1 polymer ?
#
loop_
_entity_poly.entity_id
_entity_poly.type
_entity_poly.pdbx_seq_one_letter_code
_entity_poly.pdbx_strand_id
1 'polypeptide(L)'
;FFVSIETNGTIWQDIKSDWITVSPKKQGRKYHKNGYDEKFRKVASEFKYVITGKDDFKFIDKEIRKNIVLQPVNNDKKISKLIIKYIKENPYLNYQIKLQLHKILKLP
;
A
#
# COMPACT_ATOMS: atom_id res chain seq x y z
N PHE A 1 -24.21 -7.10 1.79
CA PHE A 1 -22.80 -7.53 1.83
C PHE A 1 -21.86 -6.34 1.80
N PHE A 2 -20.80 -6.43 2.54
CA PHE A 2 -19.66 -5.52 2.40
C PHE A 2 -18.67 -6.14 1.41
N VAL A 3 -18.40 -5.44 0.31
CA VAL A 3 -17.49 -5.92 -0.73
C VAL A 3 -16.18 -5.14 -0.66
N SER A 4 -15.09 -5.87 -0.44
CA SER A 4 -13.73 -5.31 -0.40
C SER A 4 -12.90 -5.92 -1.53
N ILE A 5 -12.20 -5.07 -2.28
CA ILE A 5 -11.40 -5.48 -3.43
C ILE A 5 -9.98 -4.95 -3.24
N GLU A 6 -8.99 -5.78 -3.60
CA GLU A 6 -7.60 -5.34 -3.72
C GLU A 6 -7.16 -5.48 -5.18
N THR A 7 -6.48 -4.46 -5.70
CA THR A 7 -5.97 -4.44 -7.08
C THR A 7 -4.56 -3.85 -7.08
N ASN A 8 -3.74 -4.25 -8.06
CA ASN A 8 -2.44 -3.61 -8.27
C ASN A 8 -2.56 -2.26 -8.99
N GLY A 9 -3.75 -1.92 -9.47
CA GLY A 9 -4.04 -0.61 -10.05
C GLY A 9 -3.54 -0.40 -11.48
N THR A 10 -3.06 -1.43 -12.18
CA THR A 10 -2.51 -1.24 -13.53
C THR A 10 -3.58 -1.17 -14.61
N ILE A 11 -4.75 -1.75 -14.38
CA ILE A 11 -5.86 -1.76 -15.34
C ILE A 11 -7.05 -1.04 -14.71
N TRP A 12 -7.44 0.08 -15.31
CA TRP A 12 -8.61 0.81 -14.84
C TRP A 12 -9.89 0.08 -15.21
N GLN A 13 -10.75 -0.07 -14.21
CA GLN A 13 -12.11 -0.54 -14.36
C GLN A 13 -12.99 0.28 -13.42
N ASP A 14 -14.21 0.55 -13.85
CA ASP A 14 -15.20 1.18 -12.98
C ASP A 14 -15.77 0.11 -12.04
N ILE A 15 -15.10 -0.06 -10.91
CA ILE A 15 -15.44 -1.11 -9.95
C ILE A 15 -16.35 -0.52 -8.88
N LYS A 16 -17.51 -1.16 -8.68
CA LYS A 16 -18.41 -0.81 -7.58
C LYS A 16 -18.14 -1.74 -6.41
N SER A 17 -17.56 -1.21 -5.36
CA SER A 17 -17.30 -1.95 -4.13
C SER A 17 -17.34 -0.99 -2.95
N ASP A 18 -17.49 -1.55 -1.75
CA ASP A 18 -17.55 -0.75 -0.52
C ASP A 18 -16.15 -0.28 -0.10
N TRP A 19 -15.12 -1.03 -0.49
CA TRP A 19 -13.74 -0.74 -0.14
C TRP A 19 -12.81 -1.16 -1.26
N ILE A 20 -11.93 -0.27 -1.68
CA ILE A 20 -10.92 -0.54 -2.70
C ILE A 20 -9.54 -0.26 -2.13
N THR A 21 -8.71 -1.30 -2.05
CA THR A 21 -7.30 -1.18 -1.73
C THR A 21 -6.49 -1.26 -3.02
N VAL A 22 -5.73 -0.22 -3.31
CA VAL A 22 -4.77 -0.22 -4.42
C VAL A 22 -3.40 -0.54 -3.87
N SER A 23 -2.77 -1.59 -4.39
CA SER A 23 -1.44 -2.01 -3.95
C SER A 23 -0.46 -1.92 -5.12
N PRO A 24 0.11 -0.72 -5.39
CA PRO A 24 1.01 -0.54 -6.52
C PRO A 24 2.23 -1.44 -6.43
N LYS A 25 2.64 -1.97 -7.58
CA LYS A 25 3.87 -2.77 -7.71
C LYS A 25 4.85 -2.04 -8.61
N LYS A 26 6.12 -2.21 -8.36
CA LYS A 26 7.16 -1.58 -9.19
C LYS A 26 7.06 -1.97 -10.65
N GLN A 27 6.61 -3.20 -10.94
CA GLN A 27 6.37 -3.66 -12.30
C GLN A 27 5.32 -2.82 -13.03
N GLY A 28 4.38 -2.23 -12.30
CA GLY A 28 3.35 -1.36 -12.87
C GLY A 28 3.90 -0.10 -13.51
N ARG A 29 5.18 0.25 -13.23
CA ARG A 29 5.85 1.41 -13.84
C ARG A 29 6.06 1.24 -15.35
N LYS A 30 5.92 0.03 -15.88
CA LYS A 30 5.91 -0.21 -17.32
C LYS A 30 4.71 0.43 -18.01
N TYR A 31 3.63 0.65 -17.27
CA TYR A 31 2.36 1.16 -17.79
C TYR A 31 2.02 2.55 -17.26
N HIS A 32 2.41 2.85 -16.02
CA HIS A 32 2.07 4.09 -15.33
C HIS A 32 3.26 4.59 -14.53
N LYS A 33 3.47 5.89 -14.52
CA LYS A 33 4.62 6.55 -13.87
C LYS A 33 4.81 6.10 -12.41
N ASN A 34 3.72 5.99 -11.66
CA ASN A 34 3.78 5.65 -10.24
C ASN A 34 3.38 4.20 -9.95
N GLY A 35 3.33 3.35 -10.98
CA GLY A 35 3.03 1.95 -10.83
C GLY A 35 1.55 1.62 -10.83
N TYR A 36 0.67 2.61 -10.96
CA TYR A 36 -0.77 2.42 -11.00
C TYR A 36 -1.43 3.51 -11.83
N ASP A 37 -2.65 3.25 -12.34
CA ASP A 37 -3.43 4.24 -13.08
C ASP A 37 -3.94 5.31 -12.10
N GLU A 38 -3.62 6.57 -12.36
CA GLU A 38 -3.96 7.69 -11.48
C GLU A 38 -5.47 7.88 -11.28
N LYS A 39 -6.30 7.31 -12.14
CA LYS A 39 -7.75 7.32 -11.97
C LYS A 39 -8.17 6.68 -10.65
N PHE A 40 -7.37 5.72 -10.14
CA PHE A 40 -7.65 5.09 -8.85
C PHE A 40 -7.55 6.04 -7.66
N ARG A 41 -6.87 7.18 -7.80
CA ARG A 41 -6.77 8.15 -6.69
C ARG A 41 -8.13 8.61 -6.19
N LYS A 42 -9.12 8.68 -7.08
CA LYS A 42 -10.46 9.17 -6.72
C LYS A 42 -11.30 8.08 -6.03
N VAL A 43 -11.13 6.84 -6.41
CA VAL A 43 -12.01 5.73 -5.97
C VAL A 43 -11.38 4.87 -4.89
N ALA A 44 -10.08 4.89 -4.72
CA ALA A 44 -9.39 4.09 -3.72
C ALA A 44 -9.80 4.51 -2.31
N SER A 45 -10.02 3.51 -1.46
CA SER A 45 -10.22 3.73 -0.02
C SER A 45 -8.88 3.84 0.69
N GLU A 46 -7.89 3.07 0.23
CA GLU A 46 -6.53 3.11 0.75
C GLU A 46 -5.54 2.67 -0.32
N PHE A 47 -4.29 3.07 -0.13
CA PHE A 47 -3.15 2.55 -0.90
C PHE A 47 -2.29 1.73 0.05
N LYS A 48 -1.87 0.55 -0.38
CA LYS A 48 -1.02 -0.33 0.40
C LYS A 48 0.28 -0.57 -0.34
N TYR A 49 1.39 -0.30 0.33
CA TYR A 49 2.73 -0.57 -0.20
C TYR A 49 3.38 -1.64 0.65
N VAL A 50 3.80 -2.73 0.01
CA VAL A 50 4.57 -3.77 0.69
C VAL A 50 6.04 -3.34 0.68
N ILE A 51 6.64 -3.26 1.86
CA ILE A 51 8.01 -2.80 2.03
C ILE A 51 8.91 -4.01 2.21
N THR A 52 9.90 -4.14 1.33
CA THR A 52 10.89 -5.22 1.38
C THR A 52 12.26 -4.71 1.82
N GLY A 53 12.47 -3.40 1.76
CA GLY A 53 13.71 -2.77 2.13
C GLY A 53 13.60 -1.26 2.05
N LYS A 54 14.67 -0.57 2.42
CA LYS A 54 14.73 0.89 2.53
C LYS A 54 14.39 1.62 1.22
N ASP A 55 14.76 1.06 0.08
CA ASP A 55 14.55 1.70 -1.22
C ASP A 55 13.08 1.78 -1.61
N ASP A 56 12.25 0.93 -1.03
CA ASP A 56 10.82 0.92 -1.36
C ASP A 56 10.10 2.20 -0.93
N PHE A 57 10.62 2.93 0.04
CA PHE A 57 10.02 4.20 0.45
C PHE A 57 10.04 5.24 -0.66
N LYS A 58 11.00 5.16 -1.58
CA LYS A 58 11.10 6.08 -2.71
C LYS A 58 10.04 5.82 -3.76
N PHE A 59 9.50 4.60 -3.80
CA PHE A 59 8.45 4.23 -4.75
C PHE A 59 7.08 4.79 -4.34
N ILE A 60 6.86 5.10 -3.07
CA ILE A 60 5.57 5.58 -2.58
C ILE A 60 5.23 6.91 -3.26
N ASP A 61 4.04 6.97 -3.87
CA ASP A 61 3.54 8.20 -4.49
C ASP A 61 3.08 9.18 -3.42
N LYS A 62 3.81 10.25 -3.24
CA LYS A 62 3.55 11.24 -2.20
C LYS A 62 2.42 12.21 -2.56
N GLU A 63 1.89 12.14 -3.77
CA GLU A 63 0.73 12.95 -4.17
C GLU A 63 -0.60 12.34 -3.74
N ILE A 64 -0.60 11.10 -3.26
CA ILE A 64 -1.81 10.44 -2.77
C ILE A 64 -2.33 11.17 -1.55
N ARG A 65 -3.64 11.46 -1.54
CA ARG A 65 -4.33 12.13 -0.43
C ARG A 65 -5.25 11.17 0.33
N LYS A 66 -5.21 9.89 0.01
CA LYS A 66 -5.94 8.83 0.70
C LYS A 66 -5.05 8.22 1.77
N ASN A 67 -5.62 7.32 2.60
CA ASN A 67 -4.84 6.58 3.57
C ASN A 67 -3.76 5.74 2.88
N ILE A 68 -2.54 5.82 3.38
CA ILE A 68 -1.44 4.99 2.91
C ILE A 68 -1.03 4.06 4.04
N VAL A 69 -1.01 2.77 3.73
CA VAL A 69 -0.64 1.71 4.66
C VAL A 69 0.66 1.07 4.16
N LEU A 70 1.62 0.94 5.07
CA LEU A 70 2.89 0.29 4.79
C LEU A 70 2.89 -1.07 5.48
N GLN A 71 3.13 -2.13 4.70
CA GLN A 71 3.11 -3.50 5.20
C GLN A 71 4.49 -4.13 5.06
N PRO A 72 5.11 -4.61 6.15
CA PRO A 72 6.39 -5.29 6.03
C PRO A 72 6.20 -6.64 5.33
N VAL A 73 7.10 -6.97 4.41
CA VAL A 73 7.06 -8.26 3.73
C VAL A 73 7.12 -9.37 4.77
N ASN A 74 6.20 -10.35 4.68
CA ASN A 74 6.14 -11.51 5.57
C ASN A 74 6.16 -11.16 7.07
N ASN A 75 5.66 -9.97 7.44
CA ASN A 75 5.72 -9.46 8.83
C ASN A 75 7.15 -9.44 9.41
N ASP A 76 8.15 -9.24 8.55
CA ASP A 76 9.55 -9.23 8.96
C ASP A 76 9.80 -8.17 10.02
N LYS A 77 10.44 -8.57 11.14
CA LYS A 77 10.67 -7.69 12.28
C LYS A 77 11.62 -6.54 11.97
N LYS A 78 12.66 -6.80 11.17
CA LYS A 78 13.63 -5.76 10.79
C LYS A 78 12.97 -4.72 9.89
N ILE A 79 12.15 -5.18 8.95
CA ILE A 79 11.42 -4.30 8.05
C ILE A 79 10.37 -3.51 8.84
N SER A 80 9.68 -4.14 9.80
CA SER A 80 8.72 -3.44 10.66
C SER A 80 9.37 -2.28 11.40
N LYS A 81 10.56 -2.51 11.98
CA LYS A 81 11.32 -1.44 12.66
C LYS A 81 11.71 -0.32 11.71
N LEU A 82 12.09 -0.68 10.48
CA LEU A 82 12.44 0.28 9.44
C LEU A 82 11.24 1.15 9.08
N ILE A 83 10.07 0.56 8.93
CA ILE A 83 8.84 1.28 8.63
C ILE A 83 8.47 2.23 9.78
N ILE A 84 8.53 1.75 11.02
CA ILE A 84 8.21 2.56 12.19
C ILE A 84 9.14 3.77 12.27
N LYS A 85 10.43 3.57 12.04
CA LYS A 85 11.40 4.65 12.00
C LYS A 85 11.04 5.67 10.92
N TYR A 86 10.71 5.20 9.72
CA TYR A 86 10.35 6.07 8.61
C TYR A 86 9.11 6.91 8.93
N ILE A 87 8.08 6.30 9.52
CA ILE A 87 6.86 7.00 9.92
C ILE A 87 7.16 8.07 10.97
N LYS A 88 7.99 7.75 11.97
CA LYS A 88 8.37 8.70 13.03
C LYS A 88 9.19 9.87 12.49
N GLU A 89 10.03 9.63 11.50
CA GLU A 89 10.84 10.68 10.90
C GLU A 89 10.06 11.56 9.92
N ASN A 90 8.89 11.10 9.48
CA ASN A 90 8.06 11.80 8.50
C ASN A 90 6.60 11.88 8.95
N PRO A 91 6.33 12.46 10.14
CA PRO A 91 4.98 12.44 10.71
C PRO A 91 3.95 13.19 9.86
N TYR A 92 4.39 14.16 9.06
CA TYR A 92 3.51 14.93 8.18
C TYR A 92 2.91 14.09 7.04
N LEU A 93 3.49 12.92 6.73
CA LEU A 93 2.95 12.01 5.71
C LEU A 93 1.74 11.21 6.22
N ASN A 94 1.62 11.05 7.53
CA ASN A 94 0.50 10.37 8.18
C ASN A 94 0.29 8.94 7.67
N TYR A 95 1.39 8.21 7.46
CA TYR A 95 1.34 6.81 7.04
C TYR A 95 1.08 5.89 8.22
N GLN A 96 0.52 4.71 7.94
CA GLN A 96 0.21 3.70 8.95
C GLN A 96 0.96 2.41 8.61
N ILE A 97 1.33 1.64 9.65
CA ILE A 97 1.87 0.30 9.47
C ILE A 97 0.75 -0.72 9.69
N LYS A 98 0.72 -1.77 8.87
CA LYS A 98 -0.26 -2.85 8.99
C LYS A 98 0.44 -4.19 8.89
N LEU A 99 0.12 -5.10 9.81
CA LEU A 99 0.65 -6.46 9.83
C LEU A 99 -0.42 -7.44 9.36
N GLN A 100 0.01 -8.58 8.81
CA GLN A 100 -0.89 -9.66 8.42
C GLN A 100 -1.17 -10.53 9.64
N LEU A 101 -2.34 -10.39 10.22
CA LEU A 101 -2.69 -11.03 11.48
C LEU A 101 -2.57 -12.54 11.44
N HIS A 102 -3.01 -13.17 10.37
CA HIS A 102 -2.95 -14.63 10.26
C HIS A 102 -1.52 -15.17 10.32
N LYS A 103 -0.53 -14.43 9.80
CA LYS A 103 0.88 -14.81 9.90
C LYS A 103 1.42 -14.64 11.31
N ILE A 104 0.97 -13.59 12.02
CA ILE A 104 1.37 -13.34 13.40
C ILE A 104 0.88 -14.46 14.30
N LEU A 105 -0.38 -14.87 14.13
CA LEU A 105 -1.01 -15.92 14.94
C LEU A 105 -0.72 -17.32 14.41
N LYS A 106 0.03 -17.44 13.28
CA LYS A 106 0.34 -18.72 12.63
C LYS A 106 -0.90 -19.53 12.26
N LEU A 107 -1.95 -18.83 11.85
CA LEU A 107 -3.18 -19.45 11.38
C LEU A 107 -2.99 -19.98 9.95
N PRO A 108 -3.64 -21.09 9.59
CA PRO A 108 -3.55 -21.65 8.25
C PRO A 108 -4.14 -20.74 7.17
#